data_c1a26a252339647dd9f0f45d6b27a1b1
#
_entry.id   c1a26a252339647dd9f0f45d6b27a1b1
#
_cell.length_a   1.000
_cell.length_b   1.000
_cell.length_c   1.000
_cell.angle_alpha   90.00
_cell.angle_beta   90.00
_cell.angle_gamma   90.00
#
_symmetry.space_group_name_H-M   'P 1'
#
loop_
_entity.id
_entity.type
_entity.pdbx_description
1 polymer ?
#
loop_
_entity_poly.entity_id
_entity_poly.type
_entity_poly.pdbx_seq_one_letter_code
_entity_poly.pdbx_strand_id
1 'polypeptide(L)'
;MSTHNTKEEFEQAMQKCRELFVKKLHDYGVAWRIMRPETMTDQLYIKAARIRSLQIKGCSKIDEGIVPEFIGIVNYSIIALIQLELGVANTEDISNDKATELYDAQAKKALELMLMKNHDYDEAWRCLLYTS
;
A
#
# COMPACT_ATOMS: atom_id res chain seq x y z
N MET A 1 -14.74 -16.05 13.11
CA MET A 1 -13.51 -16.11 12.31
C MET A 1 -12.30 -15.85 13.13
N SER A 2 -11.28 -16.57 12.91
CA SER A 2 -10.06 -16.45 13.68
C SER A 2 -9.11 -15.41 13.11
N THR A 3 -8.20 -14.96 13.95
CA THR A 3 -7.14 -14.02 13.60
C THR A 3 -6.23 -14.57 12.49
N HIS A 4 -6.06 -15.90 12.41
CA HIS A 4 -5.18 -16.48 11.42
C HIS A 4 -5.71 -16.30 10.00
N ASN A 5 -7.04 -16.26 9.81
CA ASN A 5 -7.62 -15.94 8.51
C ASN A 5 -7.32 -14.49 8.11
N THR A 6 -7.34 -13.58 9.07
CA THR A 6 -6.98 -12.19 8.83
C THR A 6 -5.54 -12.07 8.36
N LYS A 7 -4.62 -12.83 8.96
CA LYS A 7 -3.22 -12.85 8.56
C LYS A 7 -3.07 -13.34 7.12
N GLU A 8 -3.73 -14.45 6.77
CA GLU A 8 -3.68 -14.99 5.42
C GLU A 8 -4.23 -14.01 4.39
N GLU A 9 -5.37 -13.39 4.69
CA GLU A 9 -5.97 -12.38 3.82
C GLU A 9 -5.04 -11.20 3.60
N PHE A 10 -4.39 -10.71 4.67
CA PHE A 10 -3.42 -9.63 4.57
C PHE A 10 -2.26 -10.02 3.68
N GLU A 11 -1.69 -11.22 3.89
CA GLU A 11 -0.54 -11.68 3.11
C GLU A 11 -0.88 -11.84 1.64
N GLN A 12 -2.09 -12.33 1.32
CA GLN A 12 -2.55 -12.46 -0.07
C GLN A 12 -2.70 -11.09 -0.73
N ALA A 13 -3.28 -10.12 -0.01
CA ALA A 13 -3.43 -8.78 -0.53
C ALA A 13 -2.07 -8.11 -0.76
N MET A 14 -1.14 -8.28 0.19
CA MET A 14 0.21 -7.73 0.06
C MET A 14 0.98 -8.37 -1.09
N GLN A 15 0.75 -9.65 -1.36
CA GLN A 15 1.40 -10.32 -2.49
C GLN A 15 1.01 -9.66 -3.81
N LYS A 16 -0.25 -9.33 -3.98
CA LYS A 16 -0.71 -8.62 -5.19
C LYS A 16 -0.07 -7.24 -5.30
N CYS A 17 0.01 -6.51 -4.19
CA CYS A 17 0.65 -5.21 -4.17
C CYS A 17 2.14 -5.32 -4.53
N ARG A 18 2.82 -6.31 -3.97
CA ARG A 18 4.24 -6.54 -4.22
C ARG A 18 4.51 -6.87 -5.68
N GLU A 19 3.69 -7.72 -6.28
CA GLU A 19 3.84 -8.08 -7.70
C GLU A 19 3.82 -6.84 -8.59
N LEU A 20 2.88 -5.93 -8.34
CA LEU A 20 2.80 -4.69 -9.11
C LEU A 20 4.00 -3.78 -8.83
N PHE A 21 4.42 -3.68 -7.57
CA PHE A 21 5.59 -2.88 -7.20
C PHE A 21 6.84 -3.37 -7.93
N VAL A 22 7.11 -4.68 -7.91
CA VAL A 22 8.27 -5.29 -8.57
C VAL A 22 8.21 -5.07 -10.08
N LYS A 23 7.03 -5.22 -10.67
CA LYS A 23 6.85 -4.97 -12.10
C LYS A 23 7.20 -3.52 -12.44
N LYS A 24 6.74 -2.58 -11.65
CA LYS A 24 7.04 -1.15 -11.88
C LYS A 24 8.51 -0.83 -11.65
N LEU A 25 9.16 -1.49 -10.70
CA LEU A 25 10.61 -1.36 -10.54
C LEU A 25 11.35 -1.79 -11.80
N HIS A 26 10.94 -2.91 -12.38
CA HIS A 26 11.54 -3.40 -13.62
C HIS A 26 11.37 -2.40 -14.75
N ASP A 27 10.19 -1.82 -14.87
CA ASP A 27 9.85 -0.92 -15.99
C ASP A 27 10.41 0.49 -15.80
N TYR A 28 10.42 1.01 -14.58
CA TYR A 28 10.72 2.42 -14.29
C TYR A 28 11.86 2.63 -13.31
N GLY A 29 12.43 1.57 -12.74
CA GLY A 29 13.46 1.69 -11.71
C GLY A 29 12.93 2.36 -10.43
N VAL A 30 13.83 3.05 -9.74
CA VAL A 30 13.52 3.71 -8.47
C VAL A 30 13.30 5.21 -8.64
N ALA A 31 12.57 5.60 -9.67
CA ALA A 31 12.29 7.00 -9.96
C ALA A 31 11.64 7.72 -8.76
N TRP A 32 10.89 7.00 -7.93
CA TRP A 32 10.27 7.56 -6.74
C TRP A 32 11.27 8.01 -5.68
N ARG A 33 12.54 7.64 -5.81
CA ARG A 33 13.58 8.00 -4.84
C ARG A 33 13.78 9.51 -4.72
N ILE A 34 13.47 10.25 -5.78
CA ILE A 34 13.58 11.71 -5.79
C ILE A 34 12.28 12.42 -5.41
N MET A 35 11.21 11.68 -5.13
CA MET A 35 9.93 12.27 -4.76
C MET A 35 9.93 12.78 -3.33
N ARG A 36 9.41 13.98 -3.13
CA ARG A 36 9.27 14.59 -1.82
C ARG A 36 8.03 14.09 -1.10
N PRO A 37 7.97 14.20 0.23
CA PRO A 37 6.79 13.78 1.00
C PRO A 37 5.48 14.37 0.49
N GLU A 38 5.47 15.64 0.10
CA GLU A 38 4.28 16.31 -0.42
C GLU A 38 3.77 15.66 -1.69
N THR A 39 4.69 15.24 -2.57
CA THR A 39 4.33 14.53 -3.81
C THR A 39 3.68 13.18 -3.49
N MET A 40 4.20 12.48 -2.50
CA MET A 40 3.63 11.20 -2.07
C MET A 40 2.21 11.39 -1.54
N THR A 41 2.01 12.43 -0.73
CA THR A 41 0.68 12.76 -0.20
C THR A 41 -0.30 13.07 -1.32
N ASP A 42 0.14 13.83 -2.32
CA ASP A 42 -0.69 14.16 -3.48
C ASP A 42 -1.10 12.90 -4.26
N GLN A 43 -0.18 11.96 -4.44
CA GLN A 43 -0.50 10.70 -5.12
C GLN A 43 -1.55 9.89 -4.35
N LEU A 44 -1.44 9.83 -3.04
CA LEU A 44 -2.42 9.15 -2.20
C LEU A 44 -3.79 9.82 -2.32
N TYR A 45 -3.82 11.14 -2.29
CA TYR A 45 -5.06 11.90 -2.42
C TYR A 45 -5.72 11.66 -3.79
N ILE A 46 -4.95 11.72 -4.85
CA ILE A 46 -5.46 11.52 -6.21
C ILE A 46 -6.09 10.13 -6.34
N LYS A 47 -5.45 9.11 -5.81
CA LYS A 47 -5.98 7.74 -5.88
C LYS A 47 -7.24 7.58 -5.04
N ALA A 48 -7.28 8.16 -3.86
CA ALA A 48 -8.46 8.14 -3.03
C ALA A 48 -9.64 8.86 -3.71
N ALA A 49 -9.37 10.00 -4.35
CA ALA A 49 -10.37 10.74 -5.10
C ALA A 49 -10.92 9.94 -6.28
N ARG A 50 -10.06 9.19 -6.97
CA ARG A 50 -10.49 8.31 -8.06
C ARG A 50 -11.41 7.21 -7.56
N ILE A 51 -11.06 6.58 -6.43
CA ILE A 51 -11.93 5.56 -5.82
C ILE A 51 -13.29 6.16 -5.51
N ARG A 52 -13.30 7.32 -4.88
CA ARG A 52 -14.54 8.00 -4.52
C ARG A 52 -15.39 8.30 -5.75
N SER A 53 -14.76 8.76 -6.83
CA SER A 53 -15.44 9.04 -8.08
C SER A 53 -16.07 7.79 -8.68
N LEU A 54 -15.36 6.67 -8.68
CA LEU A 54 -15.87 5.41 -9.19
C LEU A 54 -17.04 4.89 -8.35
N GLN A 55 -16.95 5.04 -7.04
CA GLN A 55 -18.04 4.64 -6.13
C GLN A 55 -19.30 5.44 -6.38
N ILE A 56 -19.17 6.75 -6.62
CA ILE A 56 -20.30 7.63 -6.89
C ILE A 56 -20.95 7.25 -8.22
N LYS A 57 -20.18 6.94 -9.23
CA LYS A 57 -20.70 6.54 -10.54
C LYS A 57 -21.49 5.22 -10.48
N GLY A 58 -21.14 4.34 -9.56
CA GLY A 58 -21.86 3.09 -9.37
C GLY A 58 -21.85 2.18 -10.61
N CYS A 59 -20.78 2.21 -11.40
CA CYS A 59 -20.72 1.40 -12.60
C CYS A 59 -20.44 -0.08 -12.29
N SER A 60 -20.83 -0.97 -13.21
CA SER A 60 -20.69 -2.42 -13.03
C SER A 60 -19.23 -2.90 -13.01
N LYS A 61 -18.31 -2.09 -13.51
CA LYS A 61 -16.88 -2.42 -13.53
C LYS A 61 -16.10 -1.75 -12.40
N ILE A 62 -16.80 -1.38 -11.34
CA ILE A 62 -16.21 -0.65 -10.23
C ILE A 62 -15.03 -1.40 -9.61
N ASP A 63 -15.15 -2.72 -9.44
CA ASP A 63 -14.09 -3.53 -8.83
C ASP A 63 -12.82 -3.51 -9.67
N GLU A 64 -12.96 -3.58 -11.00
CA GLU A 64 -11.81 -3.53 -11.91
C GLU A 64 -11.10 -2.19 -11.85
N GLY A 65 -11.84 -1.11 -11.62
CA GLY A 65 -11.27 0.24 -11.51
C GLY A 65 -10.74 0.56 -10.13
N ILE A 66 -11.40 0.07 -9.09
CA ILE A 66 -11.07 0.40 -7.70
C ILE A 66 -9.86 -0.37 -7.18
N VAL A 67 -9.77 -1.67 -7.47
CA VAL A 67 -8.68 -2.49 -6.94
C VAL A 67 -7.30 -1.96 -7.30
N PRO A 68 -7.02 -1.60 -8.57
CA PRO A 68 -5.72 -1.00 -8.90
C PRO A 68 -5.43 0.29 -8.14
N GLU A 69 -6.45 1.12 -7.89
CA GLU A 69 -6.25 2.35 -7.12
C GLU A 69 -5.90 2.06 -5.66
N PHE A 70 -6.55 1.08 -5.04
CA PHE A 70 -6.19 0.66 -3.68
C PHE A 70 -4.77 0.09 -3.61
N ILE A 71 -4.39 -0.72 -4.59
CA ILE A 71 -3.00 -1.23 -4.68
C ILE A 71 -2.03 -0.06 -4.76
N GLY A 72 -2.36 0.95 -5.56
CA GLY A 72 -1.55 2.16 -5.68
C GLY A 72 -1.40 2.89 -4.33
N ILE A 73 -2.48 2.98 -3.56
CA ILE A 73 -2.44 3.60 -2.22
C ILE A 73 -1.48 2.83 -1.31
N VAL A 74 -1.57 1.50 -1.29
CA VAL A 74 -0.68 0.67 -0.49
C VAL A 74 0.77 0.89 -0.91
N ASN A 75 1.06 0.81 -2.20
CA ASN A 75 2.44 0.91 -2.68
C ASN A 75 3.03 2.30 -2.48
N TYR A 76 2.28 3.36 -2.74
CA TYR A 76 2.77 4.72 -2.45
C TYR A 76 2.93 4.96 -0.95
N SER A 77 2.09 4.36 -0.12
CA SER A 77 2.26 4.44 1.34
C SER A 77 3.56 3.78 1.79
N ILE A 78 3.88 2.61 1.24
CA ILE A 78 5.12 1.91 1.55
C ILE A 78 6.32 2.72 1.05
N ILE A 79 6.25 3.25 -0.17
CA ILE A 79 7.29 4.11 -0.72
C ILE A 79 7.48 5.34 0.18
N ALA A 80 6.40 5.95 0.64
CA ALA A 80 6.48 7.09 1.54
C ALA A 80 7.20 6.74 2.84
N LEU A 81 6.93 5.57 3.41
CA LEU A 81 7.61 5.09 4.61
C LEU A 81 9.11 4.91 4.36
N ILE A 82 9.47 4.37 3.19
CA ILE A 82 10.88 4.21 2.80
C ILE A 82 11.53 5.59 2.69
N GLN A 83 10.87 6.55 2.05
CA GLN A 83 11.39 7.91 1.89
C GLN A 83 11.57 8.63 3.22
N LEU A 84 10.66 8.42 4.16
CA LEU A 84 10.81 8.98 5.50
C LEU A 84 12.01 8.39 6.24
N GLU A 85 12.29 7.11 6.02
CA GLU A 85 13.42 6.45 6.65
C GLU A 85 14.77 6.86 6.04
N LEU A 86 14.86 6.91 4.71
CA LEU A 86 16.10 7.20 4.01
C LEU A 86 16.35 8.69 3.74
N GLY A 87 15.30 9.49 3.76
CA GLY A 87 15.36 10.87 3.28
C GLY A 87 15.27 10.92 1.76
N VAL A 88 14.93 12.11 1.23
CA VAL A 88 14.81 12.31 -0.21
C VAL A 88 16.20 12.37 -0.84
N ALA A 89 16.37 11.71 -1.98
CA ALA A 89 17.62 11.74 -2.75
C ALA A 89 17.48 12.68 -3.95
N ASN A 90 18.62 13.07 -4.50
CA ASN A 90 18.66 13.87 -5.73
C ASN A 90 18.73 12.99 -6.99
N THR A 91 19.03 11.72 -6.81
CA THR A 91 19.18 10.75 -7.90
C THR A 91 18.59 9.42 -7.46
N GLU A 92 18.47 8.50 -8.42
CA GLU A 92 18.07 7.12 -8.15
C GLU A 92 19.27 6.36 -7.57
N ASP A 93 19.45 6.49 -6.27
CA ASP A 93 20.67 6.11 -5.56
C ASP A 93 20.68 4.70 -4.99
N ILE A 94 19.63 3.92 -5.22
CA ILE A 94 19.55 2.53 -4.76
C ILE A 94 19.21 1.61 -5.93
N SER A 95 19.58 0.34 -5.81
CA SER A 95 19.26 -0.66 -6.82
C SER A 95 17.81 -1.13 -6.68
N ASN A 96 17.31 -1.78 -7.73
CA ASN A 96 15.98 -2.41 -7.69
C ASN A 96 15.93 -3.49 -6.61
N ASP A 97 17.00 -4.25 -6.43
CA ASP A 97 17.07 -5.28 -5.38
C ASP A 97 16.99 -4.65 -3.99
N LYS A 98 17.70 -3.54 -3.78
CA LYS A 98 17.62 -2.83 -2.50
C LYS A 98 16.22 -2.26 -2.25
N ALA A 99 15.59 -1.73 -3.30
CA ALA A 99 14.22 -1.20 -3.19
C ALA A 99 13.24 -2.30 -2.80
N THR A 100 13.37 -3.49 -3.39
CA THR A 100 12.51 -4.64 -3.05
C THR A 100 12.74 -5.07 -1.60
N GLU A 101 13.97 -5.11 -1.16
CA GLU A 101 14.33 -5.43 0.22
C GLU A 101 13.69 -4.43 1.21
N LEU A 102 13.76 -3.14 0.91
CA LEU A 102 13.16 -2.10 1.73
C LEU A 102 11.63 -2.20 1.73
N TYR A 103 11.04 -2.51 0.59
CA TYR A 103 9.60 -2.74 0.48
C TYR A 103 9.18 -3.89 1.40
N ASP A 104 9.87 -5.02 1.31
CA ASP A 104 9.54 -6.20 2.11
C ASP A 104 9.68 -5.93 3.61
N ALA A 105 10.67 -5.14 4.01
CA ALA A 105 10.85 -4.76 5.40
C ALA A 105 9.67 -3.93 5.91
N GLN A 106 9.18 -2.98 5.13
CA GLN A 106 8.01 -2.18 5.52
C GLN A 106 6.73 -3.01 5.53
N ALA A 107 6.56 -3.90 4.56
CA ALA A 107 5.39 -4.78 4.52
C ALA A 107 5.36 -5.69 5.74
N LYS A 108 6.51 -6.20 6.17
CA LYS A 108 6.63 -7.01 7.38
C LYS A 108 6.24 -6.22 8.63
N LYS A 109 6.71 -4.99 8.75
CA LYS A 109 6.34 -4.11 9.86
C LYS A 109 4.83 -3.86 9.89
N ALA A 110 4.23 -3.65 8.73
CA ALA A 110 2.78 -3.44 8.64
C ALA A 110 2.01 -4.68 9.09
N LEU A 111 2.44 -5.86 8.67
CA LEU A 111 1.82 -7.11 9.11
C LEU A 111 1.91 -7.27 10.63
N GLU A 112 3.10 -7.07 11.18
CA GLU A 112 3.32 -7.17 12.63
C GLU A 112 2.43 -6.19 13.40
N LEU A 113 2.33 -4.95 12.92
CA LEU A 113 1.49 -3.94 13.53
C LEU A 113 0.01 -4.32 13.46
N MET A 114 -0.44 -4.83 12.33
CA MET A 114 -1.82 -5.27 12.15
C MET A 114 -2.17 -6.41 13.11
N LEU A 115 -1.26 -7.39 13.25
CA LEU A 115 -1.47 -8.51 14.16
C LEU A 115 -1.54 -8.05 15.63
N MET A 116 -0.68 -7.12 16.02
CA MET A 116 -0.72 -6.52 17.35
C MET A 116 -2.05 -5.82 17.60
N LYS A 117 -2.51 -5.03 16.66
CA LYS A 117 -3.78 -4.30 16.80
C LYS A 117 -4.96 -5.25 16.84
N ASN A 118 -4.95 -6.31 16.05
CA ASN A 118 -5.99 -7.33 16.12
C ASN A 118 -6.04 -7.98 17.50
N HIS A 119 -4.88 -8.29 18.07
CA HIS A 119 -4.80 -8.86 19.41
C HIS A 119 -5.35 -7.89 20.46
N ASP A 120 -4.92 -6.62 20.40
CA ASP A 120 -5.28 -5.59 21.38
C ASP A 120 -6.75 -5.21 21.33
N TYR A 121 -7.32 -5.14 20.13
CA TYR A 121 -8.68 -4.66 19.93
C TYR A 121 -9.68 -5.77 19.61
N ASP A 122 -9.24 -7.03 19.67
CA ASP A 122 -10.06 -8.20 19.40
C ASP A 122 -10.91 -8.05 18.15
N GLU A 123 -10.26 -7.57 17.07
CA GLU A 123 -10.88 -7.33 15.77
C GLU A 123 -12.09 -6.37 15.83
N ALA A 124 -12.07 -5.44 16.78
CA ALA A 124 -13.14 -4.46 16.94
C ALA A 124 -13.37 -3.65 15.65
N TRP A 125 -12.33 -3.46 14.85
CA TRP A 125 -12.44 -2.75 13.57
C TRP A 125 -13.44 -3.42 12.61
N ARG A 126 -13.67 -4.72 12.73
CA ARG A 126 -14.67 -5.42 11.90
C ARG A 126 -16.08 -4.93 12.21
N CYS A 127 -16.36 -4.66 13.47
CA CYS A 127 -17.65 -4.13 13.86
C CYS A 127 -17.95 -2.80 13.20
N LEU A 128 -16.93 -1.97 13.04
CA LEU A 128 -17.08 -0.67 12.38
C LEU A 128 -17.46 -0.82 10.90
N LEU A 129 -16.93 -1.83 10.24
CA LEU A 129 -17.26 -2.09 8.83
C LEU A 129 -18.71 -2.52 8.66
N TYR A 130 -19.24 -3.27 9.60
CA TYR A 130 -20.61 -3.80 9.51
C TYR A 130 -21.67 -2.87 10.06
N THR A 131 -21.30 -1.89 10.87
CA THR A 131 -22.26 -0.94 11.44
C THR A 131 -22.42 0.33 10.62
N SER A 132 -21.55 0.56 9.69
CA SER A 132 -21.66 1.70 8.79
C SER A 132 -22.49 1.33 7.56
#